data_b22da3ba9fe7d6c6cfda25e2a148bf77
#
_entry.id   b22da3ba9fe7d6c6cfda25e2a148bf77
#
_cell.length_a   1.000
_cell.length_b   1.000
_cell.length_c   1.000
_cell.angle_alpha   90.00
_cell.angle_beta   90.00
_cell.angle_gamma   90.00
#
_symmetry.space_group_name_H-M   'P 1'
#
loop_
_entity.id
_entity.type
_entity.pdbx_description
1 polymer ?
#
loop_
_entity_poly.entity_id
_entity_poly.type
_entity_poly.pdbx_seq_one_letter_code
_entity_poly.pdbx_strand_id
1 'polypeptide(L)'
;MRLFLREHALLLAVQIVQFGAMLSIYWLDGYRDLPTALYAVFIGFFFLSCYLIYQYISRRRYYLRLSRPLETLDESFQKLENHPVSTALEQLLHTQYSYYQQQLTAVKQQQEQHLTFIDQWVHQMKTPLSVIELTVQNMDEPEFASIREELERMRSGLHTVLYMARLRAFEKDFHIKPVVLPKLVNEVVHDHRRLFIRSHIYPEVRASAPDITAQTDEKWLFFMLSQIMNNAIKYSAAANTENGRKITVDCYLRGTDAVIEVKDRGIGIQASDLKRVFDPFFTGDNGRGLRESTGMGLYLTKESADRLGHRLELESAACEGTVVRIILTANP
;
A
#
# COMPACT_ATOMS: atom_id res chain seq x y z
N MET A 1 27.64 -7.40 28.47
CA MET A 1 28.12 -7.55 29.85
C MET A 1 27.01 -7.82 30.86
N ARG A 2 25.89 -7.06 30.85
CA ARG A 2 24.77 -7.27 31.81
C ARG A 2 24.14 -8.67 31.73
N LEU A 3 23.94 -9.22 30.51
CA LEU A 3 23.39 -10.56 30.31
C LEU A 3 24.33 -11.66 30.82
N PHE A 4 25.62 -11.55 30.53
CA PHE A 4 26.63 -12.49 31.02
C PHE A 4 26.66 -12.54 32.55
N LEU A 5 26.65 -11.38 33.23
CA LEU A 5 26.63 -11.31 34.68
C LEU A 5 25.36 -11.91 35.30
N ARG A 6 24.19 -11.71 34.65
CA ARG A 6 22.92 -12.32 35.08
C ARG A 6 22.93 -13.84 34.94
N GLU A 7 23.46 -14.36 33.85
CA GLU A 7 23.58 -15.79 33.63
C GLU A 7 24.47 -16.47 34.65
N HIS A 8 25.57 -15.83 35.03
CA HIS A 8 26.55 -16.39 35.99
C HIS A 8 26.31 -15.94 37.44
N ALA A 9 25.25 -15.17 37.72
CA ALA A 9 24.97 -14.66 39.07
C ALA A 9 24.76 -15.77 40.09
N LEU A 10 24.04 -16.84 39.72
CA LEU A 10 23.81 -18.01 40.57
C LEU A 10 25.15 -18.74 40.87
N LEU A 11 25.97 -18.94 39.85
CA LEU A 11 27.29 -19.58 39.99
C LEU A 11 28.20 -18.77 40.93
N LEU A 12 28.21 -17.45 40.77
CA LEU A 12 28.97 -16.57 41.66
C LEU A 12 28.44 -16.64 43.10
N ALA A 13 27.13 -16.65 43.30
CA ALA A 13 26.54 -16.76 44.65
C ALA A 13 26.86 -18.11 45.30
N VAL A 14 26.75 -19.22 44.60
CA VAL A 14 27.12 -20.57 45.07
C VAL A 14 28.59 -20.63 45.42
N GLN A 15 29.45 -20.03 44.61
CA GLN A 15 30.89 -20.02 44.85
C GLN A 15 31.29 -19.23 46.14
N ILE A 16 30.59 -18.10 46.38
CA ILE A 16 30.78 -17.32 47.61
C ILE A 16 30.35 -18.13 48.83
N VAL A 17 29.21 -18.81 48.77
CA VAL A 17 28.73 -19.70 49.84
C VAL A 17 29.70 -20.85 50.07
N GLN A 18 30.23 -21.47 48.99
CA GLN A 18 31.23 -22.54 49.08
C GLN A 18 32.53 -22.09 49.78
N PHE A 19 33.05 -20.92 49.41
CA PHE A 19 34.26 -20.38 50.08
C PHE A 19 33.97 -20.01 51.56
N GLY A 20 32.77 -19.47 51.85
CA GLY A 20 32.35 -19.21 53.22
C GLY A 20 32.25 -20.46 54.06
N ALA A 21 31.63 -21.54 53.51
CA ALA A 21 31.53 -22.83 54.18
C ALA A 21 32.94 -23.45 54.43
N MET A 22 33.81 -23.40 53.41
CA MET A 22 35.18 -23.90 53.53
C MET A 22 35.97 -23.18 54.63
N LEU A 23 35.89 -21.86 54.68
CA LEU A 23 36.53 -21.06 55.75
C LEU A 23 35.93 -21.33 57.12
N SER A 24 34.61 -21.53 57.20
CA SER A 24 33.92 -21.87 58.46
C SER A 24 34.38 -23.21 59.02
N ILE A 25 34.48 -24.25 58.14
CA ILE A 25 34.97 -25.57 58.53
C ILE A 25 36.42 -25.49 58.99
N TYR A 26 37.29 -24.75 58.26
CA TYR A 26 38.67 -24.55 58.58
C TYR A 26 38.83 -23.88 59.96
N TRP A 27 38.01 -22.88 60.26
CA TRP A 27 38.04 -22.19 61.60
C TRP A 27 37.52 -23.09 62.75
N LEU A 28 36.49 -23.90 62.50
CA LEU A 28 35.92 -24.83 63.50
C LEU A 28 36.87 -25.96 63.83
N ASP A 29 37.72 -26.40 62.91
CA ASP A 29 38.72 -27.47 63.14
C ASP A 29 39.96 -27.00 63.93
N GLY A 30 39.97 -25.72 64.36
CA GLY A 30 41.04 -25.14 65.19
C GLY A 30 42.27 -24.72 64.41
N TYR A 31 42.31 -24.82 63.16
CA TYR A 31 43.40 -24.36 62.32
C TYR A 31 43.43 -22.82 62.29
N ARG A 32 44.50 -22.22 62.86
CA ARG A 32 44.67 -20.75 62.99
C ARG A 32 45.62 -20.15 61.97
N ASP A 33 46.03 -20.91 60.96
CA ASP A 33 46.93 -20.39 59.92
C ASP A 33 46.13 -19.65 58.82
N LEU A 34 45.81 -18.40 59.14
CA LEU A 34 45.00 -17.51 58.26
C LEU A 34 45.63 -17.29 56.88
N PRO A 35 46.97 -17.13 56.71
CA PRO A 35 47.59 -17.02 55.38
C PRO A 35 47.36 -18.19 54.49
N THR A 36 47.42 -19.44 54.96
CA THR A 36 47.20 -20.63 54.16
C THR A 36 45.72 -20.74 53.72
N ALA A 37 44.78 -20.41 54.60
CA ALA A 37 43.35 -20.36 54.25
C ALA A 37 43.03 -19.31 53.17
N LEU A 38 43.56 -18.10 53.30
CA LEU A 38 43.42 -17.04 52.32
C LEU A 38 44.07 -17.39 50.98
N TYR A 39 45.23 -18.07 51.01
CA TYR A 39 45.89 -18.54 49.79
C TYR A 39 45.02 -19.59 49.02
N ALA A 40 44.38 -20.52 49.73
CA ALA A 40 43.49 -21.48 49.13
C ALA A 40 42.25 -20.82 48.47
N VAL A 41 41.67 -19.83 49.14
CA VAL A 41 40.55 -19.02 48.58
C VAL A 41 41.03 -18.22 47.35
N PHE A 42 42.20 -17.63 47.41
CA PHE A 42 42.80 -16.89 46.29
C PHE A 42 43.00 -17.77 45.08
N ILE A 43 43.54 -18.97 45.23
CA ILE A 43 43.69 -19.93 44.14
C ILE A 43 42.32 -20.29 43.52
N GLY A 44 41.33 -20.57 44.39
CA GLY A 44 39.97 -20.85 43.90
C GLY A 44 39.38 -19.68 43.13
N PHE A 45 39.51 -18.47 43.61
CA PHE A 45 39.07 -17.26 42.94
C PHE A 45 39.81 -17.01 41.62
N PHE A 46 41.12 -17.30 41.58
CA PHE A 46 41.93 -17.19 40.38
C PHE A 46 41.42 -18.11 39.27
N PHE A 47 41.18 -19.40 39.55
CA PHE A 47 40.67 -20.34 38.58
C PHE A 47 39.24 -19.97 38.12
N LEU A 48 38.38 -19.53 39.05
CA LEU A 48 37.06 -19.03 38.71
C LEU A 48 37.10 -17.82 37.76
N SER A 49 37.99 -16.88 38.07
CA SER A 49 38.20 -15.68 37.23
C SER A 49 38.68 -16.05 35.83
N CYS A 50 39.68 -16.94 35.72
CA CYS A 50 40.18 -17.43 34.45
C CYS A 50 39.05 -18.13 33.63
N TYR A 51 38.20 -18.95 34.26
CA TYR A 51 37.08 -19.59 33.65
C TYR A 51 36.03 -18.58 33.14
N LEU A 52 35.67 -17.59 33.94
CA LEU A 52 34.71 -16.55 33.55
C LEU A 52 35.22 -15.68 32.40
N ILE A 53 36.52 -15.33 32.43
CA ILE A 53 37.17 -14.55 31.38
C ILE A 53 37.15 -15.37 30.07
N TYR A 54 37.52 -16.64 30.12
CA TYR A 54 37.46 -17.54 28.98
C TYR A 54 36.03 -17.64 28.41
N GLN A 55 35.05 -17.85 29.25
CA GLN A 55 33.64 -17.93 28.87
C GLN A 55 33.13 -16.61 28.24
N TYR A 56 33.55 -15.48 28.82
CA TYR A 56 33.16 -14.17 28.29
C TYR A 56 33.77 -13.91 26.92
N ILE A 57 35.06 -14.21 26.72
CA ILE A 57 35.75 -14.02 25.44
C ILE A 57 35.14 -14.94 24.38
N SER A 58 34.96 -16.24 24.73
CA SER A 58 34.44 -17.27 23.86
C SER A 58 32.98 -17.03 23.42
N ARG A 59 32.18 -16.31 24.20
CA ARG A 59 30.76 -16.04 23.93
C ARG A 59 30.42 -14.57 23.70
N ARG A 60 31.44 -13.73 23.51
CA ARG A 60 31.25 -12.27 23.41
C ARG A 60 30.32 -11.87 22.29
N ARG A 61 30.44 -12.47 21.10
CA ARG A 61 29.59 -12.18 19.93
C ARG A 61 28.16 -12.63 20.15
N TYR A 62 27.96 -13.78 20.79
CA TYR A 62 26.65 -14.28 21.17
C TYR A 62 25.89 -13.29 22.07
N TYR A 63 26.52 -12.78 23.15
CA TYR A 63 25.90 -11.81 24.06
C TYR A 63 25.66 -10.45 23.39
N LEU A 64 26.54 -10.01 22.51
CA LEU A 64 26.36 -8.78 21.75
C LEU A 64 25.14 -8.88 20.83
N ARG A 65 24.97 -10.00 20.17
CA ARG A 65 23.83 -10.25 19.29
C ARG A 65 22.50 -10.28 20.04
N LEU A 66 22.45 -10.94 21.19
CA LEU A 66 21.24 -10.96 22.03
C LEU A 66 20.91 -9.59 22.65
N SER A 67 21.88 -8.69 22.73
CA SER A 67 21.70 -7.38 23.36
C SER A 67 21.30 -6.27 22.40
N ARG A 68 21.30 -6.53 21.08
CA ARG A 68 20.94 -5.56 20.05
C ARG A 68 19.80 -6.09 19.20
N PRO A 69 18.77 -5.26 18.92
CA PRO A 69 17.77 -5.63 17.91
C PRO A 69 18.46 -5.79 16.56
N LEU A 70 18.00 -6.73 15.76
CA LEU A 70 18.44 -6.91 14.37
C LEU A 70 17.87 -5.75 13.55
N GLU A 71 18.73 -4.98 12.91
CA GLU A 71 18.31 -3.87 12.03
C GLU A 71 18.01 -4.36 10.62
N THR A 72 18.71 -5.41 10.19
CA THR A 72 18.51 -6.03 8.87
C THR A 72 18.38 -7.54 8.97
N LEU A 73 17.62 -8.12 8.06
CA LEU A 73 17.45 -9.57 7.97
C LEU A 73 18.75 -10.30 7.60
N ASP A 74 19.64 -9.65 6.87
CA ASP A 74 20.94 -10.22 6.47
C ASP A 74 21.89 -10.39 7.65
N GLU A 75 21.74 -9.60 8.71
CA GLU A 75 22.48 -9.82 9.94
C GLU A 75 22.19 -11.19 10.58
N SER A 76 21.04 -11.81 10.25
CA SER A 76 20.70 -13.15 10.75
C SER A 76 21.66 -14.23 10.27
N PHE A 77 22.38 -14.00 9.18
CA PHE A 77 23.32 -14.97 8.58
C PHE A 77 24.77 -14.84 9.04
N GLN A 78 25.09 -13.88 9.89
CA GLN A 78 26.46 -13.75 10.40
C GLN A 78 26.81 -14.94 11.30
N LYS A 79 27.88 -15.66 10.95
CA LYS A 79 28.38 -16.79 11.74
C LYS A 79 28.70 -16.36 13.17
N LEU A 80 28.11 -17.04 14.12
CA LEU A 80 28.44 -16.98 15.52
C LEU A 80 29.65 -17.91 15.80
N GLU A 81 30.24 -17.75 16.99
CA GLU A 81 31.37 -18.56 17.44
C GLU A 81 30.99 -20.06 17.52
N ASN A 82 31.97 -20.97 17.35
CA ASN A 82 31.79 -22.42 17.39
C ASN A 82 31.49 -22.93 18.83
N HIS A 83 30.40 -22.45 19.43
CA HIS A 83 29.93 -22.94 20.72
C HIS A 83 28.55 -23.59 20.54
N PRO A 84 28.27 -24.74 21.21
CA PRO A 84 27.03 -25.50 20.98
C PRO A 84 25.76 -24.66 21.05
N VAL A 85 25.66 -23.75 22.03
CA VAL A 85 24.48 -22.85 22.21
C VAL A 85 24.40 -21.82 21.09
N SER A 86 25.55 -21.26 20.68
CA SER A 86 25.59 -20.29 19.56
C SER A 86 25.19 -20.93 18.23
N THR A 87 25.65 -22.15 17.99
CA THR A 87 25.31 -22.93 16.79
C THR A 87 23.83 -23.32 16.78
N ALA A 88 23.27 -23.72 17.93
CA ALA A 88 21.85 -24.04 18.04
C ALA A 88 20.97 -22.81 17.80
N LEU A 89 21.37 -21.62 18.31
CA LEU A 89 20.67 -20.37 18.05
C LEU A 89 20.74 -19.98 16.57
N GLU A 90 21.92 -20.11 15.95
CA GLU A 90 22.10 -19.85 14.51
C GLU A 90 21.20 -20.76 13.66
N GLN A 91 21.13 -22.05 13.97
CA GLN A 91 20.24 -22.98 13.29
C GLN A 91 18.76 -22.63 13.47
N LEU A 92 18.36 -22.24 14.69
CA LEU A 92 16.99 -21.81 14.97
C LEU A 92 16.62 -20.56 14.15
N LEU A 93 17.47 -19.54 14.17
CA LEU A 93 17.25 -18.29 13.43
C LEU A 93 17.21 -18.55 11.91
N HIS A 94 18.10 -19.39 11.40
CA HIS A 94 18.12 -19.77 10.00
C HIS A 94 16.85 -20.51 9.59
N THR A 95 16.38 -21.45 10.41
CA THR A 95 15.15 -22.20 10.16
C THR A 95 13.92 -21.26 10.18
N GLN A 96 13.83 -20.38 11.17
CA GLN A 96 12.74 -19.39 11.25
C GLN A 96 12.76 -18.45 10.06
N TYR A 97 13.93 -17.95 9.66
CA TYR A 97 14.06 -17.09 8.50
C TYR A 97 13.64 -17.79 7.20
N SER A 98 14.12 -18.99 6.97
CA SER A 98 13.75 -19.79 5.79
C SER A 98 12.25 -20.05 5.73
N TYR A 99 11.63 -20.39 6.86
CA TYR A 99 10.19 -20.56 6.96
C TYR A 99 9.44 -19.25 6.63
N TYR A 100 9.90 -18.14 7.18
CA TYR A 100 9.29 -16.83 6.93
C TYR A 100 9.41 -16.41 5.46
N GLN A 101 10.56 -16.64 4.84
CA GLN A 101 10.78 -16.39 3.41
C GLN A 101 9.88 -17.28 2.52
N GLN A 102 9.71 -18.54 2.88
CA GLN A 102 8.78 -19.42 2.18
C GLN A 102 7.34 -18.92 2.27
N GLN A 103 6.89 -18.48 3.45
CA GLN A 103 5.55 -17.91 3.63
C GLN A 103 5.36 -16.63 2.81
N LEU A 104 6.33 -15.72 2.85
CA LEU A 104 6.29 -14.50 2.03
C LEU A 104 6.21 -14.80 0.53
N THR A 105 7.01 -15.76 0.08
CA THR A 105 7.02 -16.19 -1.33
C THR A 105 5.69 -16.83 -1.73
N ALA A 106 5.13 -17.69 -0.88
CA ALA A 106 3.83 -18.31 -1.12
C ALA A 106 2.70 -17.27 -1.20
N VAL A 107 2.67 -16.30 -0.29
CA VAL A 107 1.68 -15.21 -0.32
C VAL A 107 1.82 -14.36 -1.59
N LYS A 108 3.05 -14.02 -1.99
CA LYS A 108 3.30 -13.28 -3.24
C LYS A 108 2.85 -14.06 -4.47
N GLN A 109 3.16 -15.34 -4.53
CA GLN A 109 2.72 -16.20 -5.65
C GLN A 109 1.19 -16.33 -5.71
N GLN A 110 0.54 -16.50 -4.56
CA GLN A 110 -0.92 -16.53 -4.50
C GLN A 110 -1.54 -15.21 -4.99
N GLN A 111 -0.95 -14.08 -4.62
CA GLN A 111 -1.39 -12.77 -5.09
C GLN A 111 -1.22 -12.61 -6.60
N GLU A 112 -0.08 -13.03 -7.16
CA GLU A 112 0.17 -13.01 -8.61
C GLU A 112 -0.78 -13.92 -9.39
N GLN A 113 -1.03 -15.13 -8.89
CA GLN A 113 -2.01 -16.04 -9.48
C GLN A 113 -3.42 -15.46 -9.47
N HIS A 114 -3.81 -14.82 -8.38
CA HIS A 114 -5.12 -14.17 -8.27
C HIS A 114 -5.29 -13.03 -9.29
N LEU A 115 -4.25 -12.22 -9.49
CA LEU A 115 -4.26 -11.16 -10.48
C LEU A 115 -4.34 -11.70 -11.91
N THR A 116 -3.55 -12.73 -12.22
CA THR A 116 -3.59 -13.40 -13.53
C THR A 116 -4.96 -13.99 -13.81
N PHE A 117 -5.58 -14.62 -12.80
CA PHE A 117 -6.94 -15.13 -12.91
C PHE A 117 -7.95 -14.01 -13.20
N ILE A 118 -7.91 -12.89 -12.49
CA ILE A 118 -8.82 -11.77 -12.73
C ILE A 118 -8.61 -11.18 -14.12
N ASP A 119 -7.38 -11.01 -14.58
CA ASP A 119 -7.06 -10.49 -15.91
C ASP A 119 -7.64 -11.40 -17.01
N GLN A 120 -7.42 -12.71 -16.88
CA GLN A 120 -7.98 -13.71 -17.80
C GLN A 120 -9.50 -13.74 -17.76
N TRP A 121 -10.10 -13.71 -16.57
CA TRP A 121 -11.54 -13.73 -16.39
C TRP A 121 -12.20 -12.50 -17.00
N VAL A 122 -11.65 -11.29 -16.76
CA VAL A 122 -12.15 -10.05 -17.38
C VAL A 122 -12.03 -10.11 -18.90
N HIS A 123 -10.92 -10.64 -19.42
CA HIS A 123 -10.74 -10.82 -20.87
C HIS A 123 -11.79 -11.77 -21.45
N GLN A 124 -12.06 -12.89 -20.79
CA GLN A 124 -13.10 -13.84 -21.21
C GLN A 124 -14.51 -13.25 -21.14
N MET A 125 -14.79 -12.35 -20.18
CA MET A 125 -16.09 -11.67 -20.08
C MET A 125 -16.27 -10.56 -21.11
N LYS A 126 -15.20 -9.91 -21.56
CA LYS A 126 -15.27 -8.90 -22.64
C LYS A 126 -15.75 -9.49 -23.95
N THR A 127 -15.37 -10.72 -24.28
CA THR A 127 -15.72 -11.36 -25.55
C THR A 127 -17.24 -11.56 -25.70
N PRO A 128 -17.97 -12.26 -24.81
CA PRO A 128 -19.43 -12.40 -24.94
C PRO A 128 -20.13 -11.05 -24.83
N LEU A 129 -19.61 -10.12 -24.02
CA LEU A 129 -20.18 -8.78 -23.92
C LEU A 129 -20.11 -8.04 -25.27
N SER A 130 -18.97 -8.11 -25.97
CA SER A 130 -18.81 -7.52 -27.31
C SER A 130 -19.68 -8.17 -28.34
N VAL A 131 -19.93 -9.49 -28.27
CA VAL A 131 -20.86 -10.20 -29.18
C VAL A 131 -22.28 -9.71 -28.98
N ILE A 132 -22.74 -9.58 -27.72
CA ILE A 132 -24.08 -9.06 -27.42
C ILE A 132 -24.18 -7.60 -27.87
N GLU A 133 -23.16 -6.76 -27.62
CA GLU A 133 -23.11 -5.36 -28.05
C GLU A 133 -23.25 -5.22 -29.57
N LEU A 134 -22.49 -6.01 -30.33
CA LEU A 134 -22.60 -6.05 -31.81
C LEU A 134 -23.97 -6.52 -32.30
N THR A 135 -24.57 -7.51 -31.61
CA THR A 135 -25.89 -8.02 -31.97
C THR A 135 -26.96 -6.96 -31.77
N VAL A 136 -26.88 -6.20 -30.69
CA VAL A 136 -27.86 -5.16 -30.32
C VAL A 136 -27.60 -3.82 -31.04
N GLN A 137 -26.38 -3.60 -31.56
CA GLN A 137 -26.00 -2.33 -32.19
C GLN A 137 -26.83 -1.94 -33.40
N ASN A 138 -27.28 -2.93 -34.17
CA ASN A 138 -28.02 -2.74 -35.41
C ASN A 138 -29.55 -2.81 -35.22
N MET A 139 -30.03 -2.89 -33.98
CA MET A 139 -31.45 -3.01 -33.66
C MET A 139 -31.96 -1.67 -33.12
N ASP A 140 -32.78 -0.95 -33.87
CA ASP A 140 -33.24 0.42 -33.55
C ASP A 140 -34.47 0.48 -32.63
N GLU A 141 -35.02 -0.65 -32.21
CA GLU A 141 -36.20 -0.70 -31.34
C GLU A 141 -35.85 -0.22 -29.89
N PRO A 142 -36.77 0.48 -29.21
CA PRO A 142 -36.55 1.06 -27.90
C PRO A 142 -36.23 0.01 -26.82
N GLU A 143 -36.66 -1.23 -27.00
CA GLU A 143 -36.35 -2.36 -26.09
C GLU A 143 -34.85 -2.68 -26.04
N PHE A 144 -34.13 -2.50 -27.13
CA PHE A 144 -32.69 -2.73 -27.22
C PHE A 144 -31.87 -1.58 -26.62
N ALA A 145 -32.46 -0.40 -26.43
CA ALA A 145 -31.80 0.69 -25.74
C ALA A 145 -31.50 0.33 -24.27
N SER A 146 -32.42 -0.37 -23.59
CA SER A 146 -32.22 -0.86 -22.23
C SER A 146 -31.12 -1.92 -22.16
N ILE A 147 -31.04 -2.83 -23.11
CA ILE A 147 -29.97 -3.84 -23.16
C ILE A 147 -28.61 -3.19 -23.38
N ARG A 148 -28.50 -2.18 -24.23
CA ARG A 148 -27.27 -1.43 -24.47
C ARG A 148 -26.78 -0.73 -23.17
N GLU A 149 -27.70 -0.21 -22.40
CA GLU A 149 -27.39 0.43 -21.13
C GLU A 149 -26.84 -0.57 -20.11
N GLU A 150 -27.45 -1.76 -19.98
CA GLU A 150 -26.96 -2.81 -19.11
C GLU A 150 -25.59 -3.35 -19.56
N LEU A 151 -25.33 -3.42 -20.86
CA LEU A 151 -24.02 -3.80 -21.40
C LEU A 151 -22.93 -2.78 -21.05
N GLU A 152 -23.22 -1.48 -21.16
CA GLU A 152 -22.29 -0.42 -20.74
C GLU A 152 -22.00 -0.49 -19.23
N ARG A 153 -23.03 -0.79 -18.41
CA ARG A 153 -22.86 -1.01 -16.96
C ARG A 153 -21.95 -2.21 -16.65
N MET A 154 -22.19 -3.34 -17.30
CA MET A 154 -21.36 -4.53 -17.14
C MET A 154 -19.91 -4.27 -17.53
N ARG A 155 -19.68 -3.58 -18.65
CA ARG A 155 -18.35 -3.18 -19.12
C ARG A 155 -17.64 -2.29 -18.11
N SER A 156 -18.32 -1.28 -17.58
CA SER A 156 -17.80 -0.37 -16.56
C SER A 156 -17.46 -1.12 -15.26
N GLY A 157 -18.34 -2.04 -14.84
CA GLY A 157 -18.11 -2.90 -13.67
C GLY A 157 -16.89 -3.80 -13.84
N LEU A 158 -16.73 -4.46 -14.99
CA LEU A 158 -15.56 -5.29 -15.30
C LEU A 158 -14.26 -4.48 -15.29
N HIS A 159 -14.28 -3.25 -15.85
CA HIS A 159 -13.13 -2.35 -15.78
C HIS A 159 -12.78 -1.98 -14.34
N THR A 160 -13.78 -1.67 -13.53
CA THR A 160 -13.57 -1.35 -12.10
C THR A 160 -12.92 -2.50 -11.35
N VAL A 161 -13.39 -3.74 -11.53
CA VAL A 161 -12.81 -4.95 -10.92
C VAL A 161 -11.35 -5.15 -11.37
N LEU A 162 -11.08 -4.98 -12.67
CA LEU A 162 -9.72 -5.09 -13.20
C LEU A 162 -8.77 -4.08 -12.59
N TYR A 163 -9.17 -2.80 -12.53
CA TYR A 163 -8.33 -1.75 -11.94
C TYR A 163 -8.16 -1.94 -10.44
N MET A 164 -9.18 -2.38 -9.72
CA MET A 164 -9.08 -2.72 -8.30
C MET A 164 -8.09 -3.86 -8.05
N ALA A 165 -8.10 -4.89 -8.90
CA ALA A 165 -7.15 -5.99 -8.82
C ALA A 165 -5.72 -5.53 -9.09
N ARG A 166 -5.52 -4.77 -10.18
CA ARG A 166 -4.21 -4.20 -10.56
C ARG A 166 -3.67 -3.23 -9.52
N LEU A 167 -4.54 -2.48 -8.85
CA LEU A 167 -4.12 -1.56 -7.80
C LEU A 167 -3.43 -2.27 -6.64
N ARG A 168 -3.77 -3.52 -6.33
CA ARG A 168 -3.10 -4.33 -5.31
C ARG A 168 -1.68 -4.76 -5.70
N ALA A 169 -1.38 -4.84 -6.99
CA ALA A 169 -0.07 -5.17 -7.54
C ALA A 169 0.65 -3.96 -8.19
N PHE A 170 0.26 -2.76 -7.80
CA PHE A 170 0.65 -1.49 -8.41
C PHE A 170 2.16 -1.35 -8.67
N GLU A 171 3.02 -1.79 -7.74
CA GLU A 171 4.48 -1.64 -7.85
C GLU A 171 5.11 -2.31 -9.08
N LYS A 172 4.41 -3.27 -9.71
CA LYS A 172 4.94 -4.03 -10.84
C LYS A 172 4.38 -3.60 -12.21
N ASP A 173 3.30 -2.82 -12.27
CA ASP A 173 2.50 -2.62 -13.49
C ASP A 173 2.46 -1.17 -14.00
N PHE A 174 3.12 -0.21 -13.34
CA PHE A 174 3.09 1.17 -13.80
C PHE A 174 4.37 1.60 -14.51
N HIS A 175 4.18 2.37 -15.58
CA HIS A 175 5.26 2.94 -16.40
C HIS A 175 5.17 4.45 -16.42
N ILE A 176 5.98 5.10 -15.58
CA ILE A 176 6.05 6.56 -15.58
C ILE A 176 6.78 7.05 -16.83
N LYS A 177 6.11 7.90 -17.61
CA LYS A 177 6.64 8.56 -18.80
C LYS A 177 6.09 9.98 -18.91
N PRO A 178 6.73 10.86 -19.69
CA PRO A 178 6.13 12.15 -20.01
C PRO A 178 4.84 11.95 -20.80
N VAL A 179 3.72 12.49 -20.28
CA VAL A 179 2.39 12.42 -20.93
C VAL A 179 1.91 13.83 -21.22
N VAL A 180 1.48 14.07 -22.46
CA VAL A 180 0.87 15.33 -22.89
C VAL A 180 -0.58 15.38 -22.42
N LEU A 181 -0.85 16.19 -21.39
CA LEU A 181 -2.12 16.20 -20.68
C LEU A 181 -3.32 16.62 -21.56
N PRO A 182 -3.25 17.70 -22.40
CA PRO A 182 -4.37 18.07 -23.24
C PRO A 182 -4.75 16.99 -24.27
N LYS A 183 -3.76 16.23 -24.75
CA LYS A 183 -4.02 15.11 -25.66
C LYS A 183 -4.79 13.99 -24.95
N LEU A 184 -4.33 13.60 -23.77
CA LEU A 184 -5.00 12.56 -22.98
C LEU A 184 -6.42 12.96 -22.57
N VAL A 185 -6.64 14.21 -22.18
CA VAL A 185 -7.98 14.73 -21.87
C VAL A 185 -8.91 14.63 -23.08
N ASN A 186 -8.43 15.01 -24.26
CA ASN A 186 -9.24 14.87 -25.50
C ASN A 186 -9.56 13.40 -25.82
N GLU A 187 -8.64 12.47 -25.58
CA GLU A 187 -8.87 11.03 -25.74
C GLU A 187 -9.98 10.54 -24.79
N VAL A 188 -9.95 10.95 -23.51
CA VAL A 188 -11.00 10.61 -22.54
C VAL A 188 -12.34 11.19 -22.93
N VAL A 189 -12.40 12.46 -23.36
CA VAL A 189 -13.64 13.09 -23.82
C VAL A 189 -14.18 12.38 -25.05
N HIS A 190 -13.32 11.97 -25.98
CA HIS A 190 -13.72 11.22 -27.17
C HIS A 190 -14.29 9.84 -26.81
N ASP A 191 -13.67 9.13 -25.89
CA ASP A 191 -14.14 7.80 -25.42
C ASP A 191 -15.55 7.89 -24.79
N HIS A 192 -15.83 9.01 -24.08
CA HIS A 192 -17.14 9.27 -23.46
C HIS A 192 -18.18 9.93 -24.38
N ARG A 193 -17.86 10.14 -25.68
CA ARG A 193 -18.71 10.88 -26.62
C ARG A 193 -20.16 10.38 -26.65
N ARG A 194 -20.38 9.05 -26.69
CA ARG A 194 -21.72 8.47 -26.73
C ARG A 194 -22.50 8.82 -25.47
N LEU A 195 -21.84 8.81 -24.29
CA LEU A 195 -22.46 9.13 -23.02
C LEU A 195 -22.83 10.62 -22.95
N PHE A 196 -21.96 11.51 -23.42
CA PHE A 196 -22.23 12.93 -23.55
C PHE A 196 -23.48 13.23 -24.42
N ILE A 197 -23.55 12.61 -25.60
CA ILE A 197 -24.66 12.79 -26.54
C ILE A 197 -25.98 12.30 -25.88
N ARG A 198 -25.98 11.10 -25.29
CA ARG A 198 -27.16 10.50 -24.65
C ARG A 198 -27.66 11.36 -23.48
N SER A 199 -26.76 11.92 -22.71
CA SER A 199 -27.09 12.72 -21.53
C SER A 199 -27.35 14.20 -21.87
N HIS A 200 -27.25 14.59 -23.14
CA HIS A 200 -27.38 15.97 -23.61
C HIS A 200 -26.45 16.94 -22.88
N ILE A 201 -25.20 16.50 -22.62
CA ILE A 201 -24.15 17.28 -21.95
C ILE A 201 -23.07 17.64 -22.94
N TYR A 202 -22.55 18.87 -22.83
CA TYR A 202 -21.56 19.44 -23.73
C TYR A 202 -20.21 19.59 -23.01
N PRO A 203 -19.19 18.80 -23.40
CA PRO A 203 -17.85 18.96 -22.86
C PRO A 203 -17.17 20.19 -23.50
N GLU A 204 -16.50 20.98 -22.70
CA GLU A 204 -15.62 22.07 -23.14
C GLU A 204 -14.21 21.82 -22.61
N VAL A 205 -13.27 21.54 -23.50
CA VAL A 205 -11.85 21.35 -23.14
C VAL A 205 -11.09 22.63 -23.39
N ARG A 206 -10.36 23.11 -22.40
CA ARG A 206 -9.47 24.27 -22.48
C ARG A 206 -8.08 23.89 -22.01
N ALA A 207 -7.05 24.40 -22.66
CA ALA A 207 -5.68 24.23 -22.22
C ALA A 207 -4.97 25.57 -22.27
N SER A 208 -4.24 25.92 -21.22
CA SER A 208 -3.44 27.14 -21.19
C SER A 208 -2.23 27.08 -22.16
N ALA A 209 -1.75 25.84 -22.46
CA ALA A 209 -0.75 25.56 -23.49
C ALA A 209 -1.01 24.16 -24.08
N PRO A 210 -0.69 23.92 -25.37
CA PRO A 210 -0.98 22.65 -26.04
C PRO A 210 -0.10 21.49 -25.59
N ASP A 211 1.05 21.76 -25.01
CA ASP A 211 2.16 20.86 -24.74
C ASP A 211 2.45 20.68 -23.22
N ILE A 212 1.48 20.97 -22.36
CA ILE A 212 1.61 20.72 -20.92
C ILE A 212 1.86 19.21 -20.71
N THR A 213 3.04 18.88 -20.15
CA THR A 213 3.44 17.50 -19.85
C THR A 213 3.62 17.27 -18.37
N ALA A 214 3.35 16.04 -17.93
CA ALA A 214 3.65 15.58 -16.59
C ALA A 214 4.20 14.15 -16.60
N GLN A 215 5.03 13.81 -15.59
CA GLN A 215 5.53 12.46 -15.38
C GLN A 215 4.44 11.62 -14.71
N THR A 216 3.87 10.66 -15.44
CA THR A 216 2.80 9.81 -14.93
C THR A 216 2.66 8.53 -15.77
N ASP A 217 1.83 7.61 -15.31
CA ASP A 217 1.36 6.49 -16.12
C ASP A 217 0.10 6.91 -16.89
N GLU A 218 0.18 6.83 -18.21
CA GLU A 218 -0.90 7.24 -19.13
C GLU A 218 -2.18 6.44 -18.93
N LYS A 219 -2.08 5.12 -18.68
CA LYS A 219 -3.25 4.23 -18.50
C LYS A 219 -3.97 4.52 -17.19
N TRP A 220 -3.20 4.73 -16.12
CA TRP A 220 -3.77 5.05 -14.81
C TRP A 220 -4.37 6.46 -14.79
N LEU A 221 -3.71 7.43 -15.43
CA LEU A 221 -4.27 8.78 -15.55
C LEU A 221 -5.55 8.78 -16.42
N PHE A 222 -5.57 8.03 -17.51
CA PHE A 222 -6.77 7.82 -18.33
C PHE A 222 -7.92 7.23 -17.49
N PHE A 223 -7.63 6.21 -16.68
CA PHE A 223 -8.62 5.62 -15.79
C PHE A 223 -9.17 6.63 -14.77
N MET A 224 -8.29 7.36 -14.08
CA MET A 224 -8.70 8.38 -13.10
C MET A 224 -9.61 9.43 -13.72
N LEU A 225 -9.21 9.97 -14.88
CA LEU A 225 -10.01 10.95 -15.63
C LEU A 225 -11.35 10.37 -16.08
N SER A 226 -11.37 9.11 -16.54
CA SER A 226 -12.60 8.43 -16.93
C SER A 226 -13.57 8.27 -15.76
N GLN A 227 -13.09 7.96 -14.56
CA GLN A 227 -13.93 7.87 -13.37
C GLN A 227 -14.52 9.23 -12.98
N ILE A 228 -13.70 10.29 -13.01
CA ILE A 228 -14.15 11.66 -12.72
C ILE A 228 -15.17 12.11 -13.79
N MET A 229 -14.91 11.83 -15.06
CA MET A 229 -15.78 12.19 -16.17
C MET A 229 -17.14 11.48 -16.09
N ASN A 230 -17.15 10.20 -15.79
CA ASN A 230 -18.37 9.43 -15.56
C ASN A 230 -19.22 10.02 -14.45
N ASN A 231 -18.58 10.39 -13.33
CA ASN A 231 -19.27 11.05 -12.23
C ASN A 231 -19.82 12.41 -12.65
N ALA A 232 -19.02 13.25 -13.31
CA ALA A 232 -19.46 14.56 -13.78
C ALA A 232 -20.68 14.48 -14.72
N ILE A 233 -20.66 13.54 -15.68
CA ILE A 233 -21.78 13.34 -16.61
C ILE A 233 -23.03 12.85 -15.84
N LYS A 234 -22.87 11.85 -15.01
CA LYS A 234 -23.96 11.24 -14.25
C LYS A 234 -24.69 12.24 -13.35
N TYR A 235 -23.93 13.01 -12.55
CA TYR A 235 -24.51 13.92 -11.60
C TYR A 235 -24.98 15.24 -12.25
N SER A 236 -24.42 15.63 -13.40
CA SER A 236 -24.95 16.70 -14.22
C SER A 236 -26.28 16.35 -14.88
N ALA A 237 -26.42 15.12 -15.39
CA ALA A 237 -27.68 14.64 -15.96
C ALA A 237 -28.81 14.60 -14.92
N ALA A 238 -28.48 14.28 -13.65
CA ALA A 238 -29.44 14.27 -12.55
C ALA A 238 -29.93 15.65 -12.12
N ALA A 239 -29.19 16.72 -12.40
CA ALA A 239 -29.57 18.09 -12.04
C ALA A 239 -30.76 18.63 -12.84
N ASN A 240 -31.06 18.04 -13.98
CA ASN A 240 -32.18 18.37 -14.88
C ASN A 240 -32.39 19.89 -15.14
N THR A 241 -31.30 20.68 -15.11
CA THR A 241 -31.29 22.12 -15.36
C THR A 241 -30.50 22.44 -16.61
N GLU A 242 -30.83 23.53 -17.32
CA GLU A 242 -30.05 23.96 -18.52
C GLU A 242 -28.60 24.26 -18.15
N ASN A 243 -28.34 24.79 -16.96
CA ASN A 243 -26.99 25.04 -16.47
C ASN A 243 -26.18 23.74 -16.19
N GLY A 244 -26.82 22.59 -15.94
CA GLY A 244 -26.16 21.31 -15.73
C GLY A 244 -25.61 20.67 -17.01
N ARG A 245 -25.93 21.22 -18.19
CA ARG A 245 -25.59 20.63 -19.49
C ARG A 245 -24.14 20.88 -19.94
N LYS A 246 -23.31 21.54 -19.13
CA LYS A 246 -21.94 21.85 -19.51
C LYS A 246 -20.94 21.31 -18.49
N ILE A 247 -19.96 20.55 -19.00
CA ILE A 247 -18.78 20.12 -18.21
C ILE A 247 -17.55 20.80 -18.81
N THR A 248 -16.76 21.47 -17.98
CA THR A 248 -15.52 22.13 -18.40
C THR A 248 -14.32 21.29 -17.91
N VAL A 249 -13.37 21.07 -18.79
CA VAL A 249 -12.11 20.40 -18.46
C VAL A 249 -10.97 21.35 -18.77
N ASP A 250 -10.32 21.86 -17.75
CA ASP A 250 -9.23 22.83 -17.88
C ASP A 250 -7.89 22.17 -17.59
N CYS A 251 -6.89 22.36 -18.50
CA CYS A 251 -5.50 21.96 -18.29
C CYS A 251 -4.66 23.22 -18.15
N TYR A 252 -3.99 23.41 -17.02
CA TYR A 252 -3.18 24.59 -16.75
C TYR A 252 -2.00 24.30 -15.82
N LEU A 253 -1.05 25.24 -15.75
CA LEU A 253 0.07 25.20 -14.82
C LEU A 253 -0.24 26.05 -13.59
N ARG A 254 0.03 25.49 -12.40
CA ARG A 254 -0.06 26.16 -11.10
C ARG A 254 1.32 26.10 -10.42
N GLY A 255 2.16 27.10 -10.68
CA GLY A 255 3.57 27.06 -10.31
C GLY A 255 4.32 25.97 -11.07
N THR A 256 4.89 25.02 -10.34
CA THR A 256 5.60 23.85 -10.90
C THR A 256 4.69 22.64 -11.13
N ASP A 257 3.42 22.76 -10.80
CA ASP A 257 2.47 21.65 -10.91
C ASP A 257 1.60 21.82 -12.17
N ALA A 258 1.36 20.72 -12.87
CA ALA A 258 0.37 20.64 -13.93
C ALA A 258 -0.97 20.21 -13.33
N VAL A 259 -2.06 20.88 -13.67
CA VAL A 259 -3.39 20.64 -13.12
C VAL A 259 -4.35 20.26 -14.24
N ILE A 260 -5.11 19.20 -14.02
CA ILE A 260 -6.31 18.87 -14.79
C ILE A 260 -7.50 19.10 -13.88
N GLU A 261 -8.34 20.05 -14.23
CA GLU A 261 -9.55 20.40 -13.49
C GLU A 261 -10.77 19.99 -14.28
N VAL A 262 -11.64 19.16 -13.69
CA VAL A 262 -12.93 18.80 -14.24
C VAL A 262 -14.00 19.48 -13.38
N LYS A 263 -14.80 20.33 -14.01
CA LYS A 263 -15.88 21.11 -13.35
C LYS A 263 -17.21 20.75 -13.97
N ASP A 264 -18.12 20.27 -13.15
CA ASP A 264 -19.52 20.07 -13.48
C ASP A 264 -20.43 21.10 -12.79
N ARG A 265 -21.68 21.18 -13.22
CA ARG A 265 -22.75 21.96 -12.63
C ARG A 265 -23.93 21.05 -12.24
N GLY A 266 -23.60 19.88 -11.73
CA GLY A 266 -24.56 18.89 -11.31
C GLY A 266 -25.20 19.20 -9.95
N ILE A 267 -25.77 18.16 -9.36
CA ILE A 267 -26.46 18.25 -8.06
C ILE A 267 -25.50 18.57 -6.89
N GLY A 268 -24.18 18.50 -7.10
CA GLY A 268 -23.17 18.72 -6.07
C GLY A 268 -23.19 17.67 -4.96
N ILE A 269 -22.37 17.90 -3.93
CA ILE A 269 -22.17 17.00 -2.80
C ILE A 269 -22.47 17.77 -1.52
N GLN A 270 -23.20 17.15 -0.58
CA GLN A 270 -23.47 17.74 0.72
C GLN A 270 -22.19 17.82 1.55
N ALA A 271 -22.08 18.88 2.38
CA ALA A 271 -20.91 19.12 3.23
C ALA A 271 -20.60 17.94 4.20
N SER A 272 -21.65 17.23 4.67
CA SER A 272 -21.54 16.02 5.49
C SER A 272 -20.81 14.88 4.78
N ASP A 273 -20.95 14.79 3.46
CA ASP A 273 -20.48 13.68 2.64
C ASP A 273 -19.06 13.92 2.09
N LEU A 274 -18.62 15.18 1.98
CA LEU A 274 -17.33 15.57 1.39
C LEU A 274 -16.13 14.81 1.98
N LYS A 275 -16.16 14.52 3.28
CA LYS A 275 -15.06 13.78 3.94
C LYS A 275 -15.03 12.30 3.59
N ARG A 276 -16.16 11.78 3.10
CA ARG A 276 -16.37 10.33 2.86
C ARG A 276 -16.46 9.96 1.40
N VAL A 277 -16.44 10.93 0.47
CA VAL A 277 -16.58 10.64 -0.98
C VAL A 277 -15.46 9.75 -1.53
N PHE A 278 -14.34 9.68 -0.82
CA PHE A 278 -13.20 8.80 -1.15
C PHE A 278 -13.21 7.47 -0.38
N ASP A 279 -14.19 7.23 0.50
CA ASP A 279 -14.30 5.94 1.19
C ASP A 279 -14.80 4.86 0.22
N PRO A 280 -14.31 3.61 0.31
CA PRO A 280 -14.77 2.53 -0.54
C PRO A 280 -16.25 2.23 -0.30
N PHE A 281 -17.00 1.99 -1.40
CA PHE A 281 -18.43 1.70 -1.40
C PHE A 281 -19.33 2.82 -0.86
N PHE A 282 -18.80 4.02 -0.66
CA PHE A 282 -19.61 5.16 -0.23
C PHE A 282 -20.34 5.79 -1.42
N THR A 283 -21.67 5.91 -1.33
CA THR A 283 -22.50 6.44 -2.40
C THR A 283 -23.23 7.75 -2.03
N GLY A 284 -23.19 8.17 -0.77
CA GLY A 284 -23.92 9.35 -0.26
C GLY A 284 -25.45 9.25 -0.45
N ASP A 285 -26.17 10.26 -0.03
CA ASP A 285 -27.63 10.31 -0.21
C ASP A 285 -28.02 10.48 -1.69
N ASN A 286 -27.23 11.25 -2.43
CA ASN A 286 -27.42 11.46 -3.86
C ASN A 286 -27.20 10.18 -4.70
N GLY A 287 -26.27 9.32 -4.28
CA GLY A 287 -25.96 8.07 -4.95
C GLY A 287 -26.96 6.95 -4.68
N ARG A 288 -27.65 6.97 -3.54
CA ARG A 288 -28.70 5.98 -3.21
C ARG A 288 -29.96 6.14 -4.07
N GLY A 289 -30.25 7.38 -4.51
CA GLY A 289 -31.34 7.64 -5.44
C GLY A 289 -31.05 7.27 -6.90
N LEU A 290 -29.76 7.19 -7.24
CA LEU A 290 -29.31 6.83 -8.59
C LEU A 290 -28.84 5.37 -8.57
N ARG A 291 -29.64 4.45 -9.15
CA ARG A 291 -29.42 2.98 -9.17
C ARG A 291 -28.03 2.49 -9.64
N GLU A 292 -27.14 3.41 -10.04
CA GLU A 292 -25.90 3.12 -10.78
C GLU A 292 -24.59 3.42 -10.02
N SER A 293 -24.61 3.68 -8.71
CA SER A 293 -23.41 4.06 -7.97
C SER A 293 -22.80 2.88 -7.22
N THR A 294 -21.61 2.42 -7.63
CA THR A 294 -20.83 1.40 -6.89
C THR A 294 -20.08 1.97 -5.68
N GLY A 295 -19.89 3.30 -5.61
CA GLY A 295 -19.07 3.95 -4.58
C GLY A 295 -17.57 3.64 -4.69
N MET A 296 -17.12 3.04 -5.81
CA MET A 296 -15.71 2.65 -5.98
C MET A 296 -14.90 3.63 -6.85
N GLY A 297 -15.54 4.42 -7.71
CA GLY A 297 -14.84 5.25 -8.69
C GLY A 297 -13.89 6.27 -8.07
N LEU A 298 -14.37 7.12 -7.16
CA LEU A 298 -13.54 8.13 -6.49
C LEU A 298 -12.53 7.52 -5.53
N TYR A 299 -12.88 6.43 -4.84
CA TYR A 299 -11.93 5.67 -4.02
C TYR A 299 -10.73 5.19 -4.86
N LEU A 300 -10.98 4.52 -5.98
CA LEU A 300 -9.91 4.03 -6.87
C LEU A 300 -9.11 5.18 -7.49
N THR A 301 -9.77 6.31 -7.80
CA THR A 301 -9.10 7.52 -8.29
C THR A 301 -8.14 8.07 -7.23
N LYS A 302 -8.56 8.14 -5.96
CA LYS A 302 -7.72 8.62 -4.86
C LYS A 302 -6.55 7.70 -4.61
N GLU A 303 -6.79 6.40 -4.49
CA GLU A 303 -5.75 5.38 -4.30
C GLU A 303 -4.71 5.38 -5.44
N SER A 304 -5.17 5.53 -6.69
CA SER A 304 -4.27 5.61 -7.85
C SER A 304 -3.45 6.88 -7.84
N ALA A 305 -4.05 8.04 -7.52
CA ALA A 305 -3.35 9.31 -7.41
C ALA A 305 -2.27 9.25 -6.32
N ASP A 306 -2.61 8.78 -5.13
CA ASP A 306 -1.67 8.67 -4.01
C ASP A 306 -0.46 7.78 -4.35
N ARG A 307 -0.67 6.66 -5.02
CA ARG A 307 0.40 5.73 -5.43
C ARG A 307 1.28 6.27 -6.56
N LEU A 308 0.73 7.12 -7.42
CA LEU A 308 1.49 7.82 -8.46
C LEU A 308 2.19 9.10 -7.94
N GLY A 309 2.01 9.44 -6.65
CA GLY A 309 2.53 10.68 -6.07
C GLY A 309 1.79 11.93 -6.54
N HIS A 310 0.56 11.80 -7.04
CA HIS A 310 -0.29 12.90 -7.44
C HIS A 310 -1.21 13.34 -6.30
N ARG A 311 -1.68 14.59 -6.35
CA ARG A 311 -2.64 15.10 -5.40
C ARG A 311 -4.02 15.23 -6.04
N LEU A 312 -5.06 14.89 -5.28
CA LEU A 312 -6.44 15.02 -5.69
C LEU A 312 -7.14 16.04 -4.78
N GLU A 313 -7.70 17.09 -5.37
CA GLU A 313 -8.53 18.08 -4.69
C GLU A 313 -9.96 17.95 -5.18
N LEU A 314 -10.93 18.09 -4.26
CA LEU A 314 -12.35 18.06 -4.56
C LEU A 314 -13.04 19.20 -3.80
N GLU A 315 -13.77 20.04 -4.54
CA GLU A 315 -14.61 21.11 -4.02
C GLU A 315 -16.02 20.90 -4.55
N SER A 316 -17.01 20.98 -3.69
CA SER A 316 -18.41 20.85 -4.10
C SER A 316 -19.34 21.52 -3.09
N ALA A 317 -20.44 22.04 -3.59
CA ALA A 317 -21.55 22.49 -2.78
C ALA A 317 -22.87 21.97 -3.38
N ALA A 318 -23.83 21.68 -2.52
CA ALA A 318 -25.12 21.15 -2.95
C ALA A 318 -25.81 22.13 -3.93
N CYS A 319 -26.29 21.60 -5.05
CA CYS A 319 -26.91 22.35 -6.15
C CYS A 319 -26.00 23.33 -6.92
N GLU A 320 -24.70 23.37 -6.64
CA GLU A 320 -23.74 24.23 -7.35
C GLU A 320 -22.80 23.45 -8.30
N GLY A 321 -22.72 22.12 -8.11
CA GLY A 321 -21.86 21.23 -8.87
C GLY A 321 -20.59 20.82 -8.11
N THR A 322 -19.65 20.22 -8.85
CA THR A 322 -18.42 19.67 -8.30
C THR A 322 -17.22 20.07 -9.15
N VAL A 323 -16.11 20.35 -8.49
CA VAL A 323 -14.81 20.58 -9.11
C VAL A 323 -13.85 19.53 -8.57
N VAL A 324 -13.25 18.76 -9.47
CA VAL A 324 -12.21 17.76 -9.13
C VAL A 324 -10.93 18.15 -9.85
N ARG A 325 -9.83 18.24 -9.11
CA ARG A 325 -8.50 18.57 -9.66
C ARG A 325 -7.53 17.42 -9.43
N ILE A 326 -6.87 16.99 -10.50
CA ILE A 326 -5.69 16.12 -10.41
C ILE A 326 -4.47 17.03 -10.58
N ILE A 327 -3.60 17.01 -9.57
CA ILE A 327 -2.39 17.83 -9.52
C ILE A 327 -1.20 16.91 -9.69
N LEU A 328 -0.45 17.12 -10.77
CA LEU A 328 0.70 16.33 -11.16
C LEU A 328 1.96 17.22 -11.13
N THR A 329 3.09 16.66 -10.78
CA THR A 329 4.36 17.38 -10.91
C THR A 329 4.64 17.61 -12.41
N ALA A 330 4.66 18.86 -12.83
CA ALA A 330 4.96 19.18 -14.22
C ALA A 330 6.41 18.79 -14.55
N ASN A 331 6.62 18.36 -15.78
CA ASN A 331 7.97 18.22 -16.32
C ASN A 331 8.42 19.59 -16.80
N PRO A 332 9.58 20.13 -16.34
CA PRO A 332 10.08 21.43 -16.78
C PRO A 332 10.44 21.46 -18.28
#